data_6654cce7ee0820393d612a506cb4b535
#
_entry.id   6654cce7ee0820393d612a506cb4b535
#
_cell.length_a   1.000
_cell.length_b   1.000
_cell.length_c   1.000
_cell.angle_alpha   90.00
_cell.angle_beta   90.00
_cell.angle_gamma   90.00
#
_symmetry.space_group_name_H-M   'P 1'
#
loop_
_entity.id
_entity.type
_entity.pdbx_description
1 polymer ?
#
loop_
_entity_poly.entity_id
_entity_poly.type
_entity_poly.pdbx_seq_one_letter_code
_entity_poly.pdbx_strand_id
1 'polypeptide(L)'
;MSVCTIKFRKKINTITNSWIRYILIGICLQNFIWAGVSGKIYGRVTDRDNGDPLPGVNVVVVGTSQGSATDLEGEYYILNLRPGTYSVSVSMIGYQTTISRDVRILSDHTVTLNFELSTKVLEASEIVVTADREVIIMDRSASEVHIFSEDINTVPKVRDIRDYINLEAGIENDLIRGGGLDQTTLMIDGMSFVDNRSNEPVMMVNLSSVDQISIIKGGFNAEYGNIRSGLINIITKEGSPSKYSGSIDIQYDSPQLKHDGYSLFDPMNYYLRPFLEPGVMWSGTQQGSWSTDMQESYPEFIGWNSVSANLLSDNDPSNDMTPQQARDLFLWYHRVKGSSELGQKEGQYGHKPDYNIDIGFGGPVPLIGKALGNMTFYISHHNKNDMFALPAVRDFHHESNTHLKLTMQPTNKIKVKIEGLYGEINTLSASPEGSGNNWYLNSGSDIFWSYLATSDSYADGGGSALYWPSALNPFNIYRSMVGFTFDHILSPSTYYNIRISNVNLKNACYGPDFIRDKTVIRSFGNVTVDEVPLGFSVASNYTPSGDGMVFASLGGVTRDESEVNTLNVKFDLISQINKKHQVKTGFELNYD
;
A
#
# COMPACT_ATOMS: atom_id res chain seq x y z
N MET A 1 -24.94 0.96 -20.46
CA MET A 1 -24.19 1.69 -21.51
C MET A 1 -22.99 0.84 -21.85
N SER A 2 -22.87 0.42 -23.10
CA SER A 2 -21.94 -0.62 -23.53
C SER A 2 -20.51 -0.11 -23.59
N VAL A 3 -19.61 -0.76 -22.85
CA VAL A 3 -18.16 -0.60 -22.99
C VAL A 3 -17.74 -1.41 -24.23
N CYS A 4 -17.22 -0.73 -25.24
CA CYS A 4 -16.68 -1.37 -26.44
C CYS A 4 -15.25 -1.81 -26.19
N THR A 5 -15.07 -3.08 -25.87
CA THR A 5 -13.73 -3.71 -25.76
C THR A 5 -13.37 -4.22 -27.15
N ILE A 6 -12.39 -3.60 -27.81
CA ILE A 6 -11.88 -4.07 -29.11
C ILE A 6 -10.75 -5.06 -28.86
N LYS A 7 -11.04 -6.35 -29.04
CA LYS A 7 -10.02 -7.40 -29.15
C LYS A 7 -9.47 -7.41 -30.59
N PHE A 8 -8.20 -7.04 -30.76
CA PHE A 8 -7.52 -7.20 -32.05
C PHE A 8 -7.17 -8.69 -32.28
N ARG A 9 -7.96 -9.36 -33.11
CA ARG A 9 -7.56 -10.64 -33.73
C ARG A 9 -6.92 -10.35 -35.09
N LYS A 10 -5.71 -10.86 -35.28
CA LYS A 10 -4.97 -10.86 -36.55
C LYS A 10 -5.81 -11.46 -37.69
N LYS A 11 -6.32 -10.60 -38.56
CA LYS A 11 -6.56 -10.80 -40.01
C LYS A 11 -7.34 -9.61 -40.52
N ILE A 12 -6.66 -8.64 -41.12
CA ILE A 12 -7.29 -7.67 -42.02
C ILE A 12 -6.48 -7.67 -43.30
N ASN A 13 -7.04 -8.34 -44.29
CA ASN A 13 -6.70 -8.13 -45.68
C ASN A 13 -7.39 -6.84 -46.15
N THR A 14 -6.56 -5.97 -46.73
CA THR A 14 -6.84 -4.92 -47.72
C THR A 14 -8.27 -4.37 -47.77
N ILE A 15 -8.46 -3.19 -47.20
CA ILE A 15 -9.47 -2.24 -47.63
C ILE A 15 -8.78 -0.88 -47.83
N THR A 16 -8.64 -0.54 -49.09
CA THR A 16 -8.18 0.74 -49.61
C THR A 16 -9.29 1.76 -49.43
N ASN A 17 -9.22 2.58 -48.37
CA ASN A 17 -9.82 3.91 -48.36
C ASN A 17 -9.08 4.79 -47.36
N SER A 18 -8.21 5.62 -47.87
CA SER A 18 -7.36 6.56 -47.13
C SER A 18 -8.15 7.44 -46.15
N TRP A 19 -9.35 7.82 -46.51
CA TRP A 19 -10.24 8.68 -45.71
C TRP A 19 -10.75 8.02 -44.42
N ILE A 20 -10.98 6.71 -44.43
CA ILE A 20 -11.40 5.96 -43.22
C ILE A 20 -10.25 5.88 -42.21
N ARG A 21 -9.00 5.83 -42.66
CA ARG A 21 -7.83 5.92 -41.78
C ARG A 21 -7.71 7.27 -41.09
N TYR A 22 -7.98 8.36 -41.80
CA TYR A 22 -7.96 9.70 -41.21
C TYR A 22 -9.15 9.94 -40.26
N ILE A 23 -10.30 9.36 -40.55
CA ILE A 23 -11.48 9.40 -39.66
C ILE A 23 -11.24 8.53 -38.41
N LEU A 24 -10.65 7.34 -38.51
CA LEU A 24 -10.27 6.50 -37.39
C LEU A 24 -9.17 7.12 -36.55
N ILE A 25 -8.16 7.75 -37.15
CA ILE A 25 -7.14 8.53 -36.44
C ILE A 25 -7.79 9.74 -35.75
N GLY A 26 -8.75 10.42 -36.39
CA GLY A 26 -9.49 11.54 -35.81
C GLY A 26 -10.43 11.12 -34.66
N ILE A 27 -10.98 9.91 -34.67
CA ILE A 27 -11.82 9.36 -33.59
C ILE A 27 -10.95 8.82 -32.43
N CYS A 28 -9.77 8.28 -32.71
CA CYS A 28 -8.81 7.88 -31.67
C CYS A 28 -8.16 9.08 -30.95
N LEU A 29 -8.22 10.27 -31.52
CA LEU A 29 -7.72 11.51 -30.91
C LEU A 29 -8.69 12.16 -29.90
N GLN A 30 -9.84 11.56 -29.59
CA GLN A 30 -10.82 12.15 -28.67
C GLN A 30 -10.68 11.74 -27.19
N ASN A 31 -9.69 10.92 -26.82
CA ASN A 31 -9.41 10.59 -25.41
C ASN A 31 -8.08 11.19 -24.99
N PHE A 32 -8.05 12.50 -24.78
CA PHE A 32 -6.88 13.21 -24.24
C PHE A 32 -6.97 13.24 -22.71
N ILE A 33 -6.01 12.64 -22.05
CA ILE A 33 -5.91 12.55 -20.58
C ILE A 33 -4.56 13.14 -20.15
N TRP A 34 -4.52 13.90 -19.04
CA TRP A 34 -3.42 14.79 -18.67
C TRP A 34 -3.13 14.75 -17.18
N ALA A 35 -1.88 14.73 -16.74
CA ALA A 35 -1.49 14.90 -15.33
C ALA A 35 -0.18 15.68 -15.17
N GLY A 36 -0.16 16.68 -14.29
CA GLY A 36 1.03 17.41 -13.89
C GLY A 36 1.59 16.91 -12.55
N VAL A 37 2.92 16.84 -12.43
CA VAL A 37 3.65 16.52 -11.18
C VAL A 37 4.58 17.65 -10.77
N SER A 38 4.50 18.81 -11.44
CA SER A 38 5.36 19.99 -11.21
C SER A 38 4.52 21.23 -11.00
N GLY A 39 5.04 22.15 -10.20
CA GLY A 39 4.50 23.48 -10.04
C GLY A 39 5.25 24.51 -10.88
N LYS A 40 4.84 25.76 -10.77
CA LYS A 40 5.47 26.90 -11.44
C LYS A 40 5.51 28.13 -10.53
N ILE A 41 6.51 29.01 -10.77
CA ILE A 41 6.52 30.37 -10.21
C ILE A 41 6.20 31.34 -11.34
N TYR A 42 5.35 32.30 -11.06
CA TYR A 42 5.11 33.49 -11.85
C TYR A 42 5.35 34.70 -10.99
N GLY A 43 5.86 35.79 -11.57
CA GLY A 43 5.97 37.01 -10.83
C GLY A 43 6.44 38.18 -11.69
N ARG A 44 6.51 39.35 -11.06
CA ARG A 44 6.98 40.58 -11.66
C ARG A 44 8.06 41.20 -10.78
N VAL A 45 9.09 41.73 -11.43
CA VAL A 45 10.16 42.49 -10.73
C VAL A 45 10.07 43.94 -11.13
N THR A 46 10.00 44.82 -10.13
CA THR A 46 9.93 46.27 -10.31
C THR A 46 11.02 46.96 -9.53
N ASP A 47 11.33 48.17 -9.95
CA ASP A 47 12.16 49.11 -9.18
C ASP A 47 11.35 49.63 -7.97
N ARG A 48 11.93 49.58 -6.78
CA ARG A 48 11.26 49.97 -5.53
C ARG A 48 10.99 51.45 -5.44
N ASP A 49 11.84 52.27 -6.07
CA ASP A 49 11.79 53.73 -5.89
C ASP A 49 10.77 54.40 -6.82
N ASN A 50 10.57 53.84 -8.03
CA ASN A 50 9.68 54.43 -9.04
C ASN A 50 8.57 53.49 -9.55
N GLY A 51 8.62 52.19 -9.18
CA GLY A 51 7.63 51.19 -9.60
C GLY A 51 7.76 50.70 -11.04
N ASP A 52 8.80 51.12 -11.77
CA ASP A 52 9.03 50.73 -13.16
C ASP A 52 9.36 49.24 -13.28
N PRO A 53 8.91 48.56 -14.33
CA PRO A 53 9.29 47.17 -14.59
C PRO A 53 10.78 47.07 -14.88
N LEU A 54 11.43 46.05 -14.35
CA LEU A 54 12.85 45.77 -14.56
C LEU A 54 13.04 44.60 -15.52
N PRO A 55 13.39 44.86 -16.82
CA PRO A 55 13.68 43.80 -17.79
C PRO A 55 15.09 43.25 -17.59
N GLY A 56 15.27 41.95 -17.93
CA GLY A 56 16.57 41.31 -17.87
C GLY A 56 17.08 40.96 -16.46
N VAL A 57 16.23 41.05 -15.44
CA VAL A 57 16.56 40.60 -14.07
C VAL A 57 16.70 39.08 -14.05
N ASN A 58 17.78 38.58 -13.47
CA ASN A 58 17.99 37.16 -13.31
C ASN A 58 17.30 36.64 -12.05
N VAL A 59 16.31 35.72 -12.22
CA VAL A 59 15.57 35.07 -11.16
C VAL A 59 15.96 33.58 -11.14
N VAL A 60 16.51 33.09 -10.03
CA VAL A 60 17.06 31.74 -9.90
C VAL A 60 16.52 31.06 -8.65
N VAL A 61 16.13 29.80 -8.78
CA VAL A 61 15.80 28.92 -7.65
C VAL A 61 17.10 28.38 -7.07
N VAL A 62 17.43 28.82 -5.86
CA VAL A 62 18.71 28.52 -5.20
C VAL A 62 18.90 27.02 -5.01
N GLY A 63 20.08 26.51 -5.34
CA GLY A 63 20.40 25.09 -5.23
C GLY A 63 19.92 24.25 -6.41
N THR A 64 19.30 24.88 -7.41
CA THR A 64 18.89 24.22 -8.66
C THR A 64 19.52 24.91 -9.87
N SER A 65 19.36 24.32 -11.06
CA SER A 65 19.72 24.95 -12.33
C SER A 65 18.55 25.72 -12.99
N GLN A 66 17.42 25.87 -12.27
CA GLN A 66 16.22 26.47 -12.80
C GLN A 66 16.16 27.96 -12.49
N GLY A 67 15.83 28.74 -13.50
CA GLY A 67 15.68 30.18 -13.41
C GLY A 67 15.16 30.75 -14.72
N SER A 68 14.86 32.04 -14.71
CA SER A 68 14.37 32.81 -15.84
C SER A 68 14.86 34.24 -15.76
N ALA A 69 14.98 34.91 -16.90
CA ALA A 69 15.14 36.36 -16.95
C ALA A 69 13.76 37.02 -17.12
N THR A 70 13.59 38.23 -16.56
CA THR A 70 12.37 39.03 -16.75
C THR A 70 12.29 39.56 -18.19
N ASP A 71 11.07 39.64 -18.72
CA ASP A 71 10.72 40.24 -20.02
C ASP A 71 10.70 41.80 -19.95
N LEU A 72 10.23 42.43 -21.04
CA LEU A 72 10.15 43.92 -21.11
C LEU A 72 9.17 44.52 -20.12
N GLU A 73 8.17 43.79 -19.70
CA GLU A 73 7.16 44.12 -18.69
C GLU A 73 7.61 43.79 -17.26
N GLY A 74 8.86 43.30 -17.10
CA GLY A 74 9.42 42.86 -15.83
C GLY A 74 8.85 41.53 -15.33
N GLU A 75 8.17 40.77 -16.16
CA GLU A 75 7.53 39.50 -15.79
C GLU A 75 8.45 38.32 -16.02
N TYR A 76 8.25 37.25 -15.22
CA TYR A 76 9.02 36.03 -15.35
C TYR A 76 8.19 34.79 -15.04
N TYR A 77 8.59 33.65 -15.62
CA TYR A 77 8.03 32.34 -15.36
C TYR A 77 9.15 31.33 -15.12
N ILE A 78 9.02 30.53 -14.09
CA ILE A 78 9.86 29.34 -13.87
C ILE A 78 8.96 28.14 -13.85
N LEU A 79 9.00 27.34 -14.92
CA LEU A 79 8.15 26.19 -15.14
C LEU A 79 8.84 24.90 -14.69
N ASN A 80 8.03 23.82 -14.55
CA ASN A 80 8.51 22.48 -14.25
C ASN A 80 9.33 22.41 -12.96
N LEU A 81 8.91 23.17 -11.94
CA LEU A 81 9.47 23.09 -10.61
C LEU A 81 8.86 21.89 -9.86
N ARG A 82 9.71 21.12 -9.26
CA ARG A 82 9.26 20.06 -8.36
C ARG A 82 8.58 20.68 -7.13
N PRO A 83 7.52 20.04 -6.60
CA PRO A 83 7.00 20.43 -5.31
C PRO A 83 8.05 20.38 -4.20
N GLY A 84 7.96 21.30 -3.26
CA GLY A 84 8.93 21.44 -2.17
C GLY A 84 9.09 22.89 -1.74
N THR A 85 9.95 23.14 -0.76
CA THR A 85 10.26 24.47 -0.21
C THR A 85 11.60 24.96 -0.74
N TYR A 86 11.62 26.14 -1.35
CA TYR A 86 12.78 26.71 -2.03
C TYR A 86 13.11 28.11 -1.55
N SER A 87 14.34 28.53 -1.85
CA SER A 87 14.72 29.94 -1.82
C SER A 87 14.87 30.45 -3.25
N VAL A 88 14.32 31.61 -3.55
CA VAL A 88 14.41 32.26 -4.87
C VAL A 88 15.24 33.52 -4.76
N SER A 89 16.32 33.61 -5.54
CA SER A 89 17.23 34.72 -5.60
C SER A 89 16.99 35.55 -6.85
N VAL A 90 16.94 36.88 -6.68
CA VAL A 90 16.71 37.84 -7.74
C VAL A 90 17.88 38.82 -7.78
N SER A 91 18.52 38.94 -8.95
CA SER A 91 19.70 39.77 -9.10
C SER A 91 19.74 40.55 -10.42
N MET A 92 20.21 41.80 -10.39
CA MET A 92 20.42 42.67 -11.54
C MET A 92 21.62 43.57 -11.31
N ILE A 93 22.34 43.91 -12.37
CA ILE A 93 23.48 44.85 -12.29
C ILE A 93 22.94 46.23 -11.85
N GLY A 94 23.52 46.81 -10.82
CA GLY A 94 23.10 48.11 -10.25
C GLY A 94 22.06 48.02 -9.16
N TYR A 95 21.50 46.83 -8.90
CA TYR A 95 20.51 46.58 -7.85
C TYR A 95 21.05 45.65 -6.77
N GLN A 96 20.43 45.71 -5.59
CA GLN A 96 20.73 44.81 -4.49
C GLN A 96 20.08 43.47 -4.71
N THR A 97 20.85 42.36 -4.51
CA THR A 97 20.30 41.01 -4.59
C THR A 97 19.27 40.77 -3.48
N THR A 98 18.11 40.28 -3.85
CA THR A 98 17.03 39.95 -2.92
C THR A 98 16.78 38.45 -2.94
N ILE A 99 16.64 37.83 -1.76
CA ILE A 99 16.29 36.38 -1.64
C ILE A 99 14.98 36.28 -0.89
N SER A 100 14.01 35.57 -1.51
CA SER A 100 12.81 35.08 -0.82
C SER A 100 13.05 33.66 -0.36
N ARG A 101 12.88 33.38 0.94
CA ARG A 101 13.00 32.05 1.55
C ARG A 101 11.62 31.46 1.77
N ASP A 102 11.59 30.14 1.98
CA ASP A 102 10.40 29.36 2.32
C ASP A 102 9.28 29.44 1.28
N VAL A 103 9.65 29.60 0.00
CA VAL A 103 8.72 29.58 -1.14
C VAL A 103 8.26 28.13 -1.36
N ARG A 104 7.01 27.83 -1.03
CA ARG A 104 6.41 26.50 -1.10
C ARG A 104 5.79 26.29 -2.48
N ILE A 105 6.33 25.36 -3.24
CA ILE A 105 5.83 24.97 -4.57
C ILE A 105 4.93 23.75 -4.42
N LEU A 106 3.72 23.84 -4.98
CA LEU A 106 2.74 22.75 -5.03
C LEU A 106 2.68 22.17 -6.44
N SER A 107 2.37 20.87 -6.54
CA SER A 107 2.08 20.26 -7.84
C SER A 107 0.86 20.89 -8.48
N ASP A 108 0.90 21.10 -9.80
CA ASP A 108 -0.15 21.69 -10.63
C ASP A 108 -0.57 23.13 -10.29
N HIS A 109 0.15 23.80 -9.39
CA HIS A 109 -0.16 25.17 -8.96
C HIS A 109 0.85 26.21 -9.42
N THR A 110 0.36 27.45 -9.50
CA THR A 110 1.17 28.64 -9.73
C THR A 110 1.39 29.36 -8.40
N VAL A 111 2.64 29.54 -8.04
CA VAL A 111 3.02 30.43 -6.94
C VAL A 111 3.34 31.80 -7.51
N THR A 112 2.63 32.83 -7.07
CA THR A 112 2.90 34.22 -7.47
C THR A 112 3.93 34.82 -6.53
N LEU A 113 5.07 35.25 -7.07
CA LEU A 113 6.16 35.83 -6.29
C LEU A 113 6.71 37.08 -6.96
N ASN A 114 6.34 38.25 -6.43
CA ASN A 114 6.76 39.52 -6.95
C ASN A 114 7.95 40.07 -6.13
N PHE A 115 8.83 40.81 -6.79
CA PHE A 115 9.98 41.44 -6.15
C PHE A 115 10.06 42.92 -6.47
N GLU A 116 10.47 43.69 -5.47
CA GLU A 116 10.84 45.10 -5.60
C GLU A 116 12.34 45.24 -5.29
N LEU A 117 13.13 45.61 -6.29
CA LEU A 117 14.58 45.79 -6.13
C LEU A 117 14.93 47.23 -5.82
N SER A 118 15.80 47.39 -4.85
CA SER A 118 16.39 48.72 -4.51
C SER A 118 17.72 48.87 -5.24
N THR A 119 18.05 50.11 -5.63
CA THR A 119 19.36 50.46 -6.20
C THR A 119 20.47 50.18 -5.19
N LYS A 120 21.61 49.66 -5.66
CA LYS A 120 22.73 49.25 -4.81
C LYS A 120 23.44 50.46 -4.25
N VAL A 121 23.29 50.73 -2.96
CA VAL A 121 24.12 51.68 -2.20
C VAL A 121 25.36 50.94 -1.71
N LEU A 122 26.54 51.56 -1.72
CA LEU A 122 27.90 50.97 -1.64
C LEU A 122 28.21 50.03 -0.44
N GLU A 123 27.30 49.81 0.51
CA GLU A 123 27.52 48.97 1.71
C GLU A 123 26.33 48.09 2.12
N ALA A 124 25.43 47.76 1.23
CA ALA A 124 24.25 47.02 1.62
C ALA A 124 24.46 45.48 1.53
N SER A 125 24.22 44.81 2.65
CA SER A 125 24.11 43.35 2.73
C SER A 125 22.84 42.87 2.00
N GLU A 126 22.85 41.59 1.59
CA GLU A 126 21.75 40.90 0.97
C GLU A 126 20.42 41.06 1.73
N ILE A 127 19.34 41.40 1.04
CA ILE A 127 18.01 41.49 1.66
C ILE A 127 17.37 40.11 1.63
N VAL A 128 17.05 39.57 2.80
CA VAL A 128 16.32 38.33 2.97
C VAL A 128 14.88 38.63 3.33
N VAL A 129 13.94 38.19 2.54
CA VAL A 129 12.48 38.24 2.78
C VAL A 129 11.96 36.84 2.97
N THR A 130 11.17 36.59 3.99
CA THR A 130 10.43 35.32 4.13
C THR A 130 9.13 35.45 3.35
N ALA A 131 8.81 34.45 2.51
CA ALA A 131 7.55 34.45 1.79
C ALA A 131 6.39 34.32 2.79
N ASP A 132 5.41 35.21 2.71
CA ASP A 132 4.16 35.03 3.44
C ASP A 132 3.42 33.83 2.87
N ARG A 133 2.84 32.99 3.75
CA ARG A 133 1.99 31.89 3.34
C ARG A 133 0.78 32.47 2.60
N GLU A 134 0.66 32.24 1.29
CA GLU A 134 -0.57 32.54 0.57
C GLU A 134 -1.70 31.68 1.14
N VAL A 135 -2.68 32.34 1.76
CA VAL A 135 -3.89 31.70 2.31
C VAL A 135 -4.89 31.36 1.20
N ILE A 136 -4.77 32.03 0.04
CA ILE A 136 -5.70 31.88 -1.09
C ILE A 136 -4.89 31.51 -2.34
N ILE A 137 -5.11 30.30 -2.86
CA ILE A 137 -4.57 29.84 -4.13
C ILE A 137 -5.62 30.14 -5.21
N MET A 138 -5.35 31.13 -6.07
CA MET A 138 -6.35 31.68 -7.02
C MET A 138 -6.68 30.72 -8.18
N ASP A 139 -5.80 29.80 -8.53
CA ASP A 139 -5.99 28.82 -9.61
C ASP A 139 -6.55 27.46 -9.14
N ARG A 140 -7.03 27.42 -7.88
CA ARG A 140 -7.61 26.21 -7.30
C ARG A 140 -9.02 25.95 -7.83
N SER A 141 -9.16 24.96 -8.71
CA SER A 141 -10.44 24.53 -9.25
C SER A 141 -11.02 23.29 -8.55
N ALA A 142 -10.20 22.59 -7.76
CA ALA A 142 -10.51 21.32 -7.12
C ALA A 142 -10.56 21.43 -5.59
N SER A 143 -11.27 20.50 -4.96
CA SER A 143 -11.14 20.26 -3.52
C SER A 143 -9.95 19.35 -3.28
N GLU A 144 -8.81 19.93 -2.91
CA GLU A 144 -7.54 19.23 -2.77
C GLU A 144 -6.82 19.57 -1.49
N VAL A 145 -5.98 18.65 -1.04
CA VAL A 145 -5.08 18.77 0.11
C VAL A 145 -3.68 18.38 -0.34
N HIS A 146 -2.70 19.18 0.07
CA HIS A 146 -1.28 18.92 -0.15
C HIS A 146 -0.58 18.71 1.19
N ILE A 147 0.06 17.57 1.33
CA ILE A 147 0.73 17.11 2.54
C ILE A 147 2.21 16.95 2.19
N PHE A 148 3.08 17.57 2.96
CA PHE A 148 4.53 17.44 2.78
C PHE A 148 5.12 16.46 3.79
N SER A 149 6.27 15.87 3.46
CA SER A 149 6.97 14.95 4.35
C SER A 149 7.25 15.52 5.74
N GLU A 150 7.46 16.82 5.84
CA GLU A 150 7.67 17.53 7.11
C GLU A 150 6.41 17.47 7.99
N ASP A 151 5.23 17.60 7.39
CA ASP A 151 3.94 17.56 8.09
C ASP A 151 3.65 16.14 8.59
N ILE A 152 3.98 15.09 7.79
CA ILE A 152 3.81 13.67 8.14
C ILE A 152 4.60 13.32 9.41
N ASN A 153 5.85 13.75 9.48
CA ASN A 153 6.75 13.45 10.60
C ASN A 153 6.31 14.08 11.93
N THR A 154 5.36 15.00 11.92
CA THR A 154 4.82 15.63 13.14
C THR A 154 3.65 14.86 13.75
N VAL A 155 3.06 13.91 13.02
CA VAL A 155 1.88 13.16 13.47
C VAL A 155 2.32 11.86 14.15
N PRO A 156 2.02 11.67 15.45
CA PRO A 156 2.39 10.45 16.15
C PRO A 156 1.56 9.25 15.67
N LYS A 157 2.14 8.04 15.73
CA LYS A 157 1.52 6.75 15.40
C LYS A 157 1.17 6.51 13.92
N VAL A 158 1.63 7.34 13.00
CA VAL A 158 1.55 7.03 11.57
C VAL A 158 2.58 5.96 11.25
N ARG A 159 2.13 4.80 10.77
CA ARG A 159 2.98 3.64 10.43
C ARG A 159 3.16 3.48 8.93
N ASP A 160 2.14 3.87 8.18
CA ASP A 160 2.14 3.82 6.73
C ASP A 160 1.37 5.02 6.14
N ILE A 161 1.35 5.09 4.82
CA ILE A 161 0.71 6.20 4.11
C ILE A 161 -0.82 6.22 4.28
N ARG A 162 -1.45 5.05 4.48
CA ARG A 162 -2.91 4.92 4.69
C ARG A 162 -3.31 5.53 6.01
N ASP A 163 -2.53 5.30 7.06
CA ASP A 163 -2.77 5.89 8.37
C ASP A 163 -2.89 7.42 8.26
N TYR A 164 -1.99 8.04 7.48
CA TYR A 164 -1.99 9.48 7.29
C TYR A 164 -3.17 9.97 6.44
N ILE A 165 -3.43 9.30 5.32
CA ILE A 165 -4.52 9.65 4.39
C ILE A 165 -5.88 9.59 5.11
N ASN A 166 -6.08 8.60 5.98
CA ASN A 166 -7.32 8.44 6.76
C ASN A 166 -7.52 9.52 7.85
N LEU A 167 -6.52 10.35 8.16
CA LEU A 167 -6.68 11.52 9.03
C LEU A 167 -7.33 12.70 8.31
N GLU A 168 -7.36 12.67 6.97
CA GLU A 168 -7.87 13.77 6.17
C GLU A 168 -9.39 13.82 6.14
N ALA A 169 -9.96 15.01 6.33
CA ALA A 169 -11.40 15.20 6.30
C ALA A 169 -12.04 14.71 5.00
N GLY A 170 -13.06 13.85 5.12
CA GLY A 170 -13.77 13.24 3.99
C GLY A 170 -13.11 11.98 3.43
N ILE A 171 -12.18 11.41 4.19
CA ILE A 171 -11.61 10.08 3.93
C ILE A 171 -11.86 9.21 5.17
N GLU A 172 -12.38 8.03 4.98
CA GLU A 172 -12.67 7.07 6.03
C GLU A 172 -12.47 5.65 5.47
N ASN A 173 -11.66 4.82 6.14
CA ASN A 173 -11.33 3.47 5.72
C ASN A 173 -10.85 3.39 4.25
N ASP A 174 -9.95 4.31 3.86
CA ASP A 174 -9.42 4.49 2.51
C ASP A 174 -10.46 4.93 1.46
N LEU A 175 -11.71 5.20 1.86
CA LEU A 175 -12.79 5.61 0.99
C LEU A 175 -12.87 7.15 0.92
N ILE A 176 -12.69 7.71 -0.25
CA ILE A 176 -12.78 9.17 -0.46
C ILE A 176 -14.24 9.54 -0.73
N ARG A 177 -14.82 10.39 0.15
CA ARG A 177 -16.23 10.85 0.06
C ARG A 177 -17.24 9.72 -0.09
N GLY A 178 -16.97 8.56 0.52
CA GLY A 178 -17.85 7.40 0.49
C GLY A 178 -17.88 6.65 -0.85
N GLY A 179 -17.00 6.98 -1.79
CA GLY A 179 -16.82 6.19 -3.01
C GLY A 179 -16.04 4.91 -2.76
N GLY A 180 -16.24 3.87 -3.58
CA GLY A 180 -15.51 2.61 -3.48
C GLY A 180 -14.01 2.78 -3.77
N LEU A 181 -13.19 1.83 -3.31
CA LEU A 181 -11.75 1.80 -3.60
C LEU A 181 -11.48 1.78 -5.12
N ASP A 182 -12.32 1.06 -5.87
CA ASP A 182 -12.29 0.98 -7.35
C ASP A 182 -12.57 2.33 -8.06
N GLN A 183 -12.96 3.35 -7.30
CA GLN A 183 -13.24 4.70 -7.79
C GLN A 183 -12.13 5.70 -7.47
N THR A 184 -11.09 5.24 -6.78
CA THR A 184 -9.92 6.03 -6.38
C THR A 184 -8.72 5.63 -7.22
N THR A 185 -8.00 6.60 -7.75
CA THR A 185 -6.75 6.36 -8.49
C THR A 185 -5.55 6.76 -7.64
N LEU A 186 -4.53 5.90 -7.61
CA LEU A 186 -3.22 6.21 -7.05
C LEU A 186 -2.23 6.46 -8.18
N MET A 187 -1.45 7.53 -8.05
CA MET A 187 -0.31 7.82 -8.90
C MET A 187 0.96 7.96 -8.07
N ILE A 188 2.08 7.46 -8.59
CA ILE A 188 3.42 7.66 -8.05
C ILE A 188 4.22 8.40 -9.12
N ASP A 189 4.70 9.60 -8.78
CA ASP A 189 5.41 10.49 -9.72
C ASP A 189 4.67 10.71 -11.06
N GLY A 190 3.32 10.68 -11.01
CA GLY A 190 2.43 10.86 -12.15
C GLY A 190 2.23 9.62 -13.02
N MET A 191 2.71 8.47 -12.59
CA MET A 191 2.46 7.17 -13.19
C MET A 191 1.36 6.44 -12.41
N SER A 192 0.38 5.88 -13.11
CA SER A 192 -0.72 5.13 -12.49
C SER A 192 -0.20 3.87 -11.81
N PHE A 193 -0.62 3.64 -10.56
CA PHE A 193 -0.27 2.47 -9.77
C PHE A 193 -1.54 1.84 -9.18
N VAL A 194 -2.29 1.18 -10.04
CA VAL A 194 -3.61 0.61 -9.79
C VAL A 194 -3.61 -0.85 -10.25
N ASP A 195 -4.29 -1.71 -9.51
CA ASP A 195 -4.54 -3.09 -9.92
C ASP A 195 -5.69 -3.12 -10.93
N ASN A 196 -5.41 -3.38 -12.20
CA ASN A 196 -6.40 -3.38 -13.26
C ASN A 196 -7.45 -4.52 -13.18
N ARG A 197 -7.27 -5.50 -12.27
CA ARG A 197 -8.28 -6.54 -12.02
C ARG A 197 -9.44 -6.01 -11.20
N SER A 198 -9.13 -5.28 -10.12
CA SER A 198 -10.11 -4.70 -9.19
C SER A 198 -10.32 -3.19 -9.41
N ASN A 199 -9.44 -2.53 -10.16
CA ASN A 199 -9.32 -1.09 -10.30
C ASN A 199 -9.02 -0.39 -8.95
N GLU A 200 -8.36 -1.08 -8.03
CA GLU A 200 -8.02 -0.55 -6.71
C GLU A 200 -6.60 0.00 -6.66
N PRO A 201 -6.35 1.06 -5.87
CA PRO A 201 -5.03 1.63 -5.69
C PRO A 201 -4.08 0.65 -4.99
N VAL A 202 -2.87 0.51 -5.49
CA VAL A 202 -1.82 -0.30 -4.89
C VAL A 202 -1.03 0.56 -3.89
N MET A 203 -1.51 0.62 -2.65
CA MET A 203 -0.93 1.46 -1.58
C MET A 203 0.36 0.86 -1.03
N MET A 204 1.47 1.06 -1.72
CA MET A 204 2.76 0.44 -1.42
C MET A 204 3.91 1.45 -1.57
N VAL A 205 3.87 2.51 -0.76
CA VAL A 205 4.87 3.58 -0.79
C VAL A 205 5.44 3.78 0.59
N ASN A 206 6.77 3.76 0.71
CA ASN A 206 7.48 3.98 1.96
C ASN A 206 7.37 5.43 2.39
N LEU A 207 7.00 5.72 3.63
CA LEU A 207 6.89 7.09 4.15
C LEU A 207 8.20 7.85 4.02
N SER A 208 9.33 7.19 4.24
CA SER A 208 10.67 7.78 4.06
C SER A 208 10.93 8.28 2.64
N SER A 209 10.25 7.69 1.64
CA SER A 209 10.38 8.10 0.23
C SER A 209 9.45 9.24 -0.18
N VAL A 210 8.45 9.57 0.62
CA VAL A 210 7.46 10.61 0.29
C VAL A 210 8.06 12.00 0.42
N ASP A 211 7.86 12.83 -0.59
CA ASP A 211 8.15 14.27 -0.57
C ASP A 211 6.86 15.07 -0.43
N GLN A 212 5.84 14.74 -1.24
CA GLN A 212 4.51 15.34 -1.17
C GLN A 212 3.44 14.32 -1.50
N ILE A 213 2.28 14.41 -0.82
CA ILE A 213 1.04 13.74 -1.18
C ILE A 213 0.05 14.82 -1.60
N SER A 214 -0.56 14.67 -2.77
CA SER A 214 -1.69 15.49 -3.21
C SER A 214 -2.93 14.63 -3.25
N ILE A 215 -3.98 15.02 -2.54
CA ILE A 215 -5.26 14.32 -2.51
C ILE A 215 -6.32 15.23 -3.13
N ILE A 216 -6.84 14.84 -4.28
CA ILE A 216 -7.90 15.56 -4.98
C ILE A 216 -9.21 14.82 -4.73
N LYS A 217 -10.15 15.49 -4.05
CA LYS A 217 -11.42 14.91 -3.59
C LYS A 217 -12.62 15.31 -4.46
N GLY A 218 -12.42 15.94 -5.60
CA GLY A 218 -13.45 16.37 -6.55
C GLY A 218 -13.05 17.62 -7.30
N GLY A 219 -13.72 17.90 -8.42
CA GLY A 219 -13.32 18.98 -9.34
C GLY A 219 -12.10 18.60 -10.17
N PHE A 220 -12.00 17.32 -10.55
CA PHE A 220 -10.87 16.80 -11.31
C PHE A 220 -10.68 17.54 -12.61
N ASN A 221 -9.45 17.93 -12.91
CA ASN A 221 -9.08 18.48 -14.20
C ASN A 221 -9.29 17.43 -15.30
N ALA A 222 -9.53 17.89 -16.54
CA ALA A 222 -9.71 17.00 -17.70
C ALA A 222 -8.51 16.06 -17.96
N GLU A 223 -7.39 16.34 -17.33
CA GLU A 223 -6.18 15.54 -17.35
C GLU A 223 -6.28 14.20 -16.61
N TYR A 224 -7.27 14.01 -15.77
CA TYR A 224 -7.44 12.80 -14.98
C TYR A 224 -8.62 12.00 -15.51
N GLY A 225 -8.33 10.92 -16.23
CA GLY A 225 -9.33 9.95 -16.67
C GLY A 225 -9.61 8.87 -15.65
N ASN A 226 -10.76 8.21 -15.79
CA ASN A 226 -11.16 7.04 -15.00
C ASN A 226 -11.25 7.27 -13.48
N ILE A 227 -11.36 8.52 -13.01
CA ILE A 227 -11.48 8.88 -11.60
C ILE A 227 -12.93 9.24 -11.30
N ARG A 228 -13.46 8.72 -10.18
CA ARG A 228 -14.84 8.97 -9.76
C ARG A 228 -14.94 9.59 -8.38
N SER A 229 -14.17 9.10 -7.39
CA SER A 229 -14.22 9.57 -6.00
C SER A 229 -13.00 10.36 -5.59
N GLY A 230 -11.80 9.95 -5.98
CA GLY A 230 -10.56 10.60 -5.56
C GLY A 230 -9.33 10.25 -6.38
N LEU A 231 -8.36 11.17 -6.34
CA LEU A 231 -7.01 10.96 -6.83
C LEU A 231 -6.02 11.19 -5.70
N ILE A 232 -5.14 10.23 -5.49
CA ILE A 232 -4.00 10.34 -4.60
C ILE A 232 -2.75 10.34 -5.48
N ASN A 233 -2.02 11.46 -5.51
CA ASN A 233 -0.76 11.57 -6.25
C ASN A 233 0.38 11.75 -5.27
N ILE A 234 1.31 10.78 -5.25
CA ILE A 234 2.47 10.75 -4.38
C ILE A 234 3.69 11.13 -5.19
N ILE A 235 4.37 12.17 -4.74
CA ILE A 235 5.65 12.59 -5.30
C ILE A 235 6.75 12.09 -4.38
N THR A 236 7.65 11.28 -4.91
CA THR A 236 8.70 10.64 -4.12
C THR A 236 9.99 11.46 -4.12
N LYS A 237 10.79 11.36 -3.07
CA LYS A 237 12.04 12.11 -2.88
C LYS A 237 13.06 11.82 -3.98
N GLU A 238 13.87 12.82 -4.27
CA GLU A 238 15.07 12.72 -5.11
C GLU A 238 16.32 12.98 -4.25
N GLY A 239 17.44 12.41 -4.64
CA GLY A 239 18.73 12.71 -3.99
C GLY A 239 19.15 14.16 -4.20
N SER A 240 19.74 14.78 -3.21
CA SER A 240 20.36 16.11 -3.36
C SER A 240 21.66 16.00 -4.16
N PRO A 241 21.95 16.91 -5.08
CA PRO A 241 23.22 16.91 -5.82
C PRO A 241 24.42 17.32 -4.98
N SER A 242 24.21 17.93 -3.81
CA SER A 242 25.27 18.55 -2.98
C SER A 242 25.52 17.84 -1.65
N LYS A 243 24.57 17.05 -1.14
CA LYS A 243 24.67 16.41 0.18
C LYS A 243 23.99 15.04 0.21
N TYR A 244 24.47 14.17 1.06
CA TYR A 244 23.75 12.95 1.46
C TYR A 244 22.77 13.29 2.58
N SER A 245 21.60 12.67 2.52
CA SER A 245 20.59 12.77 3.57
C SER A 245 19.86 11.45 3.71
N GLY A 246 19.38 11.14 4.90
CA GLY A 246 18.61 9.94 5.14
C GLY A 246 17.76 10.06 6.38
N SER A 247 16.82 9.15 6.52
CA SER A 247 15.94 8.99 7.68
C SER A 247 15.83 7.52 8.01
N ILE A 248 15.64 7.22 9.27
CA ILE A 248 15.32 5.88 9.76
C ILE A 248 14.24 6.02 10.83
N ASP A 249 13.18 5.25 10.67
CA ASP A 249 12.14 5.07 11.68
C ASP A 249 12.10 3.59 12.07
N ILE A 250 12.12 3.31 13.37
CA ILE A 250 12.08 1.95 13.91
C ILE A 250 11.06 1.91 15.03
N GLN A 251 10.02 1.11 14.85
CA GLN A 251 9.06 0.75 15.88
C GLN A 251 9.23 -0.74 16.18
N TYR A 252 9.28 -1.10 17.44
CA TYR A 252 9.54 -2.48 17.86
C TYR A 252 8.73 -2.81 19.11
N ASP A 253 7.97 -3.89 19.04
CA ASP A 253 7.27 -4.48 20.17
C ASP A 253 7.81 -5.88 20.44
N SER A 254 8.11 -6.17 21.71
CA SER A 254 8.66 -7.46 22.10
C SER A 254 7.68 -8.62 21.84
N PRO A 255 8.19 -9.83 21.59
CA PRO A 255 7.34 -11.00 21.41
C PRO A 255 6.38 -11.20 22.58
N GLN A 256 5.10 -11.34 22.28
CA GLN A 256 4.05 -11.61 23.24
C GLN A 256 2.80 -12.17 22.56
N LEU A 257 1.95 -12.83 23.33
CA LEU A 257 0.60 -13.19 22.89
C LEU A 257 -0.23 -11.90 22.68
N LYS A 258 -1.08 -11.88 21.66
CA LYS A 258 -1.96 -10.75 21.33
C LYS A 258 -3.31 -10.80 22.05
N HIS A 259 -3.45 -11.69 23.03
CA HIS A 259 -4.66 -11.85 23.83
C HIS A 259 -4.30 -12.10 25.30
N ASP A 260 -5.21 -11.80 26.19
CA ASP A 260 -5.09 -12.10 27.59
C ASP A 260 -5.39 -13.58 27.88
N GLY A 261 -4.80 -14.12 28.94
CA GLY A 261 -5.02 -15.48 29.42
C GLY A 261 -4.13 -16.53 28.77
N TYR A 262 -4.55 -17.79 28.92
CA TYR A 262 -3.79 -18.94 28.41
C TYR A 262 -3.84 -19.03 26.89
N SER A 263 -2.73 -19.48 26.28
CA SER A 263 -2.70 -19.84 24.85
C SER A 263 -3.84 -20.79 24.49
N LEU A 264 -4.37 -20.70 23.28
CA LEU A 264 -5.38 -21.65 22.78
C LEU A 264 -4.93 -23.10 22.82
N PHE A 265 -3.63 -23.35 22.86
CA PHE A 265 -3.05 -24.69 22.94
C PHE A 265 -2.74 -25.15 24.38
N ASP A 266 -2.94 -24.29 25.36
CA ASP A 266 -2.68 -24.62 26.76
C ASP A 266 -3.86 -25.40 27.36
N PRO A 267 -3.61 -26.54 28.06
CA PRO A 267 -4.69 -27.32 28.70
C PRO A 267 -5.56 -26.53 29.68
N MET A 268 -5.06 -25.42 30.22
CA MET A 268 -5.80 -24.54 31.14
C MET A 268 -6.62 -23.47 30.42
N ASN A 269 -6.56 -23.40 29.08
CA ASN A 269 -7.42 -22.50 28.30
C ASN A 269 -8.91 -22.80 28.57
N TYR A 270 -9.72 -21.77 28.58
CA TYR A 270 -11.16 -21.85 28.84
C TYR A 270 -11.88 -22.95 28.05
N TYR A 271 -11.58 -23.07 26.75
CA TYR A 271 -12.21 -24.06 25.86
C TYR A 271 -11.65 -25.47 26.02
N LEU A 272 -10.42 -25.66 26.52
CA LEU A 272 -9.77 -26.98 26.64
C LEU A 272 -9.91 -27.59 28.03
N ARG A 273 -10.05 -26.76 29.05
CA ARG A 273 -10.03 -27.17 30.45
C ARG A 273 -11.07 -28.24 30.82
N PRO A 274 -12.36 -28.16 30.39
CA PRO A 274 -13.35 -29.19 30.68
C PRO A 274 -12.94 -30.59 30.22
N PHE A 275 -12.24 -30.65 29.08
CA PHE A 275 -11.85 -31.90 28.41
C PHE A 275 -10.52 -32.48 28.94
N LEU A 276 -9.71 -31.70 29.63
CA LEU A 276 -8.33 -32.06 29.96
C LEU A 276 -8.00 -32.03 31.45
N GLU A 277 -8.79 -31.35 32.29
CA GLU A 277 -8.55 -31.31 33.73
C GLU A 277 -8.79 -32.68 34.37
N PRO A 278 -7.80 -33.27 35.06
CA PRO A 278 -7.88 -34.65 35.58
C PRO A 278 -9.08 -34.92 36.48
N GLY A 279 -9.56 -33.91 37.20
CA GLY A 279 -10.69 -34.04 38.13
C GLY A 279 -12.04 -34.23 37.47
N VAL A 280 -12.18 -33.88 36.19
CA VAL A 280 -13.47 -33.90 35.48
C VAL A 280 -13.43 -34.59 34.12
N MET A 281 -12.27 -34.65 33.48
CA MET A 281 -12.16 -35.14 32.11
C MET A 281 -12.70 -36.54 31.87
N TRP A 282 -12.67 -37.43 32.85
CA TRP A 282 -13.16 -38.80 32.68
C TRP A 282 -14.64 -38.97 33.01
N SER A 283 -15.10 -38.31 34.07
CA SER A 283 -16.47 -38.46 34.61
C SER A 283 -17.43 -37.38 34.15
N GLY A 284 -16.91 -36.29 33.59
CA GLY A 284 -17.69 -35.11 33.20
C GLY A 284 -17.65 -33.97 34.23
N THR A 285 -17.92 -32.77 33.77
CA THR A 285 -17.86 -31.54 34.58
C THR A 285 -18.91 -31.53 35.67
N GLN A 286 -20.06 -32.15 35.44
CA GLN A 286 -21.19 -32.22 36.42
C GLN A 286 -21.01 -33.32 37.46
N GLN A 287 -20.18 -34.32 37.23
CA GLN A 287 -19.96 -35.48 38.08
C GLN A 287 -18.56 -35.57 38.67
N GLY A 288 -17.67 -34.67 38.27
CA GLY A 288 -16.28 -34.60 38.71
C GLY A 288 -16.09 -33.78 39.98
N SER A 289 -14.84 -33.33 40.17
CA SER A 289 -14.42 -32.61 41.39
C SER A 289 -14.67 -31.09 41.34
N TRP A 290 -15.34 -30.58 40.29
CA TRP A 290 -15.59 -29.14 40.19
C TRP A 290 -16.66 -28.67 41.15
N SER A 291 -16.44 -27.48 41.72
CA SER A 291 -17.47 -26.78 42.50
C SER A 291 -18.62 -26.29 41.59
N THR A 292 -19.75 -25.94 42.16
CA THR A 292 -20.89 -25.37 41.43
C THR A 292 -20.50 -24.14 40.62
N ASP A 293 -19.68 -23.23 41.20
CA ASP A 293 -19.21 -22.02 40.54
C ASP A 293 -18.34 -22.36 39.27
N MET A 294 -17.53 -23.41 39.36
CA MET A 294 -16.75 -23.90 38.22
C MET A 294 -17.65 -24.52 37.16
N GLN A 295 -18.63 -25.30 37.54
CA GLN A 295 -19.60 -25.90 36.63
C GLN A 295 -20.40 -24.85 35.86
N GLU A 296 -20.78 -23.74 36.51
CA GLU A 296 -21.48 -22.63 35.89
C GLU A 296 -20.56 -21.76 34.99
N SER A 297 -19.25 -21.75 35.27
CA SER A 297 -18.27 -20.90 34.57
C SER A 297 -17.72 -21.50 33.31
N TYR A 298 -17.82 -22.80 33.10
CA TYR A 298 -17.26 -23.51 31.96
C TYR A 298 -18.31 -24.30 31.20
N PRO A 299 -18.09 -24.60 29.91
CA PRO A 299 -18.96 -25.48 29.13
C PRO A 299 -19.13 -26.84 29.78
N GLU A 300 -20.34 -27.38 29.67
CA GLU A 300 -20.63 -28.74 30.16
C GLU A 300 -19.92 -29.77 29.26
N PHE A 301 -19.30 -30.77 29.90
CA PHE A 301 -18.71 -31.91 29.25
C PHE A 301 -19.10 -33.21 29.94
N ILE A 302 -19.59 -34.19 29.20
CA ILE A 302 -20.11 -35.46 29.74
C ILE A 302 -19.00 -36.43 30.22
N GLY A 303 -17.74 -36.13 29.93
CA GLY A 303 -16.58 -36.97 30.25
C GLY A 303 -16.26 -38.03 29.20
N TRP A 304 -14.96 -38.32 29.04
CA TRP A 304 -14.47 -39.27 28.01
C TRP A 304 -15.01 -40.68 28.17
N ASN A 305 -15.34 -41.11 29.38
CA ASN A 305 -16.00 -42.41 29.62
C ASN A 305 -17.40 -42.44 28.99
N SER A 306 -18.18 -41.40 29.11
CA SER A 306 -19.52 -41.30 28.52
C SER A 306 -19.44 -41.15 26.99
N VAL A 307 -18.49 -40.34 26.51
CA VAL A 307 -18.23 -40.21 25.05
C VAL A 307 -17.96 -41.59 24.43
N SER A 308 -17.02 -42.36 25.00
CA SER A 308 -16.68 -43.70 24.52
C SER A 308 -17.88 -44.65 24.61
N ALA A 309 -18.63 -44.61 25.70
CA ALA A 309 -19.81 -45.47 25.84
C ALA A 309 -20.87 -45.19 24.77
N ASN A 310 -21.09 -43.90 24.45
CA ASN A 310 -22.01 -43.48 23.39
C ASN A 310 -21.55 -43.98 22.03
N LEU A 311 -20.24 -43.85 21.70
CA LEU A 311 -19.68 -44.34 20.43
C LEU A 311 -19.80 -45.85 20.29
N LEU A 312 -19.53 -46.60 21.35
CA LEU A 312 -19.64 -48.07 21.34
C LEU A 312 -21.09 -48.57 21.25
N SER A 313 -22.10 -47.74 21.50
CA SER A 313 -23.51 -48.09 21.53
C SER A 313 -24.34 -47.53 20.38
N ASP A 314 -23.76 -46.76 19.47
CA ASP A 314 -24.48 -46.09 18.38
C ASP A 314 -24.69 -46.95 17.14
N ASN A 315 -24.24 -48.21 17.15
CA ASN A 315 -24.28 -49.15 16.04
C ASN A 315 -23.42 -48.77 14.83
N ASP A 316 -22.43 -47.89 15.02
CA ASP A 316 -21.45 -47.56 13.99
C ASP A 316 -20.03 -47.98 14.40
N PRO A 317 -19.58 -49.18 14.04
CA PRO A 317 -18.26 -49.64 14.45
C PRO A 317 -17.11 -48.84 13.83
N SER A 318 -17.36 -47.94 12.87
CA SER A 318 -16.30 -47.12 12.26
C SER A 318 -15.79 -46.00 13.17
N ASN A 319 -16.54 -45.66 14.21
CA ASN A 319 -16.20 -44.63 15.16
C ASN A 319 -15.83 -45.17 16.57
N ASP A 320 -15.82 -46.46 16.74
CA ASP A 320 -15.51 -47.11 18.02
C ASP A 320 -14.14 -46.67 18.57
N MET A 321 -14.15 -46.11 19.78
CA MET A 321 -12.96 -45.67 20.49
C MET A 321 -13.07 -45.90 22.01
N THR A 322 -11.96 -46.29 22.61
CA THR A 322 -11.84 -46.23 24.08
C THR A 322 -11.80 -44.80 24.57
N PRO A 323 -12.09 -44.54 25.87
CA PRO A 323 -12.00 -43.17 26.43
C PRO A 323 -10.64 -42.50 26.21
N GLN A 324 -9.57 -43.26 26.30
CA GLN A 324 -8.21 -42.76 26.06
C GLN A 324 -8.02 -42.39 24.58
N GLN A 325 -8.49 -43.20 23.63
CA GLN A 325 -8.38 -42.93 22.21
C GLN A 325 -9.18 -41.70 21.80
N ALA A 326 -10.40 -41.53 22.34
CA ALA A 326 -11.21 -40.33 22.12
C ALA A 326 -10.52 -39.06 22.62
N ARG A 327 -9.93 -39.13 23.84
CA ARG A 327 -9.12 -38.02 24.38
C ARG A 327 -7.89 -37.73 23.51
N ASP A 328 -7.18 -38.76 23.06
CA ASP A 328 -5.97 -38.60 22.25
C ASP A 328 -6.28 -37.99 20.88
N LEU A 329 -7.44 -38.35 20.30
CA LEU A 329 -7.96 -37.70 19.10
C LEU A 329 -8.24 -36.19 19.34
N PHE A 330 -8.89 -35.87 20.46
CA PHE A 330 -9.13 -34.49 20.87
C PHE A 330 -7.82 -33.70 21.03
N LEU A 331 -6.81 -34.27 21.75
CA LEU A 331 -5.50 -33.65 21.92
C LEU A 331 -4.81 -33.37 20.59
N TRP A 332 -4.87 -34.34 19.68
CA TRP A 332 -4.30 -34.20 18.34
C TRP A 332 -5.01 -33.10 17.55
N TYR A 333 -6.34 -33.09 17.57
CA TYR A 333 -7.12 -32.10 16.84
C TYR A 333 -6.87 -30.67 17.35
N HIS A 334 -6.86 -30.47 18.66
CA HIS A 334 -6.68 -29.17 19.29
C HIS A 334 -5.22 -28.76 19.47
N ARG A 335 -4.28 -29.58 19.02
CA ARG A 335 -2.84 -29.25 19.07
C ARG A 335 -2.37 -28.88 20.47
N VAL A 336 -2.87 -29.54 21.50
CA VAL A 336 -2.64 -29.22 22.90
C VAL A 336 -1.16 -29.27 23.21
N LYS A 337 -0.68 -28.25 23.93
CA LYS A 337 0.69 -28.14 24.39
C LYS A 337 1.10 -29.36 25.23
N GLY A 338 2.26 -29.93 24.93
CA GLY A 338 2.76 -31.14 25.61
C GLY A 338 2.26 -32.45 25.04
N SER A 339 1.39 -32.45 24.05
CA SER A 339 0.97 -33.67 23.34
C SER A 339 1.97 -34.08 22.22
N SER A 340 3.28 -33.98 22.52
CA SER A 340 4.37 -34.13 21.54
C SER A 340 4.44 -35.49 20.83
N GLU A 341 3.86 -36.54 21.41
CA GLU A 341 3.77 -37.86 20.78
C GLU A 341 2.83 -37.86 19.57
N LEU A 342 1.94 -36.86 19.49
CA LEU A 342 0.99 -36.70 18.40
C LEU A 342 1.50 -35.81 17.26
N GLY A 343 2.77 -35.41 17.29
CA GLY A 343 3.49 -34.79 16.16
C GLY A 343 3.11 -33.35 15.84
N GLN A 344 2.29 -32.72 16.66
CA GLN A 344 1.89 -31.33 16.46
C GLN A 344 2.90 -30.41 17.15
N LYS A 345 3.58 -29.59 16.36
CA LYS A 345 4.40 -28.50 16.92
C LYS A 345 3.47 -27.30 17.14
N GLU A 346 3.46 -26.80 18.38
CA GLU A 346 3.00 -25.43 18.64
C GLU A 346 3.77 -24.52 17.67
N GLY A 347 3.08 -23.70 16.88
CA GLY A 347 3.71 -22.72 16.00
C GLY A 347 4.54 -21.72 16.81
N GLN A 348 5.27 -20.84 16.15
CA GLN A 348 6.05 -19.80 16.84
C GLN A 348 5.17 -18.62 17.30
N TYR A 349 3.87 -18.87 17.44
CA TYR A 349 2.90 -17.89 17.89
C TYR A 349 3.30 -17.27 19.24
N GLY A 350 3.36 -15.94 19.29
CA GLY A 350 3.82 -15.20 20.47
C GLY A 350 5.34 -15.16 20.69
N HIS A 351 6.14 -15.83 19.85
CA HIS A 351 7.60 -15.87 19.98
C HIS A 351 8.36 -14.94 19.03
N LYS A 352 7.63 -14.25 18.13
CA LYS A 352 8.21 -13.27 17.20
C LYS A 352 7.78 -11.86 17.58
N PRO A 353 8.65 -10.86 17.38
CA PRO A 353 8.32 -9.47 17.64
C PRO A 353 7.45 -8.89 16.52
N ASP A 354 6.69 -7.86 16.87
CA ASP A 354 6.21 -6.91 15.88
C ASP A 354 7.26 -5.85 15.64
N TYR A 355 7.41 -5.44 14.41
CA TYR A 355 8.26 -4.32 14.07
C TYR A 355 7.78 -3.62 12.80
N ASN A 356 8.13 -2.35 12.71
CA ASN A 356 7.96 -1.52 11.54
C ASN A 356 9.23 -0.71 11.35
N ILE A 357 9.96 -0.93 10.27
CA ILE A 357 11.23 -0.29 9.95
C ILE A 357 11.09 0.39 8.61
N ASP A 358 11.28 1.70 8.56
CA ASP A 358 11.29 2.49 7.33
C ASP A 358 12.58 3.30 7.23
N ILE A 359 13.37 3.05 6.19
CA ILE A 359 14.68 3.65 5.98
C ILE A 359 14.69 4.35 4.62
N GLY A 360 15.17 5.60 4.59
CA GLY A 360 15.40 6.33 3.36
C GLY A 360 16.79 6.93 3.34
N PHE A 361 17.47 6.89 2.18
CA PHE A 361 18.78 7.47 1.99
C PHE A 361 18.99 7.95 0.56
N GLY A 362 19.58 9.12 0.39
CA GLY A 362 19.85 9.65 -0.95
C GLY A 362 20.96 10.70 -0.97
N GLY A 363 21.41 11.01 -2.17
CA GLY A 363 22.48 11.98 -2.40
C GLY A 363 23.07 11.86 -3.82
N PRO A 364 24.23 12.48 -4.06
CA PRO A 364 24.92 12.40 -5.36
C PRO A 364 25.46 10.98 -5.57
N VAL A 365 25.36 10.48 -6.81
CA VAL A 365 26.01 9.22 -7.18
C VAL A 365 27.53 9.42 -7.15
N PRO A 366 28.26 8.63 -6.34
CA PRO A 366 29.71 8.80 -6.23
C PRO A 366 30.42 8.44 -7.53
N LEU A 367 31.61 9.02 -7.76
CA LEU A 367 32.51 8.78 -8.87
C LEU A 367 31.97 9.20 -10.25
N ILE A 368 30.88 8.62 -10.71
CA ILE A 368 30.34 8.79 -12.06
C ILE A 368 29.22 9.84 -12.17
N GLY A 369 28.63 10.25 -11.04
CA GLY A 369 27.44 11.11 -11.03
C GLY A 369 27.61 12.42 -11.77
N LYS A 370 28.77 13.09 -11.63
CA LYS A 370 29.06 14.33 -12.36
C LYS A 370 29.13 14.12 -13.87
N ALA A 371 29.73 13.03 -14.33
CA ALA A 371 29.85 12.70 -15.73
C ALA A 371 28.51 12.37 -16.40
N LEU A 372 27.55 11.86 -15.59
CA LEU A 372 26.20 11.49 -16.02
C LEU A 372 25.16 12.60 -15.74
N GLY A 373 25.56 13.87 -15.79
CA GLY A 373 24.65 14.99 -15.62
C GLY A 373 24.23 15.21 -14.16
N ASN A 374 25.19 15.22 -13.24
CA ASN A 374 24.96 15.38 -11.81
C ASN A 374 23.93 14.35 -11.26
N MET A 375 24.11 13.09 -11.67
CA MET A 375 23.21 12.01 -11.26
C MET A 375 23.13 11.90 -9.76
N THR A 376 21.91 11.80 -9.25
CA THR A 376 21.56 11.57 -7.85
C THR A 376 20.77 10.30 -7.71
N PHE A 377 20.76 9.74 -6.51
CA PHE A 377 19.93 8.59 -6.16
C PHE A 377 19.14 8.84 -4.87
N TYR A 378 18.01 8.19 -4.76
CA TYR A 378 17.27 8.02 -3.52
C TYR A 378 16.81 6.56 -3.44
N ILE A 379 17.11 5.91 -2.33
CA ILE A 379 16.66 4.55 -2.03
C ILE A 379 15.88 4.57 -0.72
N SER A 380 14.77 3.85 -0.68
CA SER A 380 14.05 3.59 0.55
C SER A 380 13.69 2.12 0.67
N HIS A 381 13.60 1.65 1.90
CA HIS A 381 13.20 0.29 2.22
C HIS A 381 12.30 0.29 3.45
N HIS A 382 11.13 -0.32 3.32
CA HIS A 382 10.19 -0.54 4.39
C HIS A 382 10.10 -2.04 4.67
N ASN A 383 10.08 -2.42 5.94
CA ASN A 383 9.93 -3.80 6.37
C ASN A 383 9.07 -3.84 7.63
N LYS A 384 7.92 -4.50 7.53
CA LYS A 384 6.93 -4.61 8.59
C LYS A 384 6.65 -6.07 8.90
N ASN A 385 6.59 -6.39 10.17
CA ASN A 385 6.11 -7.66 10.68
C ASN A 385 5.05 -7.40 11.74
N ASP A 386 3.87 -7.93 11.54
CA ASP A 386 2.72 -7.77 12.43
C ASP A 386 2.17 -9.16 12.75
N MET A 387 2.37 -9.62 13.98
CA MET A 387 1.97 -10.96 14.39
C MET A 387 0.46 -11.08 14.39
N PHE A 388 -0.05 -12.20 13.91
CA PHE A 388 -1.47 -12.50 13.98
C PHE A 388 -1.95 -12.61 15.42
N ALA A 389 -3.15 -12.11 15.67
CA ALA A 389 -3.77 -12.16 16.99
C ALA A 389 -4.17 -13.60 17.41
N LEU A 390 -4.33 -14.49 16.45
CA LEU A 390 -4.66 -15.90 16.64
C LEU A 390 -3.69 -16.79 15.87
N PRO A 391 -3.44 -18.01 16.35
CA PRO A 391 -2.58 -18.97 15.66
C PRO A 391 -3.17 -19.36 14.30
N ALA A 392 -2.31 -19.41 13.28
CA ALA A 392 -2.68 -19.83 11.94
C ALA A 392 -1.53 -20.60 11.29
N VAL A 393 -1.69 -20.98 10.04
CA VAL A 393 -0.66 -21.65 9.23
C VAL A 393 0.58 -20.77 9.03
N ARG A 394 0.43 -19.47 9.19
CA ARG A 394 1.49 -18.45 9.18
C ARG A 394 1.36 -17.61 10.45
N ASP A 395 2.48 -17.25 11.08
CA ASP A 395 2.46 -16.59 12.39
C ASP A 395 2.21 -15.07 12.28
N PHE A 396 2.45 -14.46 11.11
CA PHE A 396 2.45 -13.00 10.96
C PHE A 396 2.07 -12.55 9.56
N HIS A 397 1.57 -11.33 9.49
CA HIS A 397 1.51 -10.51 8.29
C HIS A 397 2.89 -9.84 8.10
N HIS A 398 3.52 -10.06 6.96
CA HIS A 398 4.81 -9.46 6.63
C HIS A 398 4.71 -8.64 5.36
N GLU A 399 5.24 -7.43 5.40
CA GLU A 399 5.30 -6.53 4.27
C GLU A 399 6.72 -5.99 4.08
N SER A 400 7.22 -6.01 2.84
CA SER A 400 8.54 -5.50 2.48
C SER A 400 8.46 -4.74 1.17
N ASN A 401 8.93 -3.49 1.16
CA ASN A 401 8.91 -2.62 -0.01
C ASN A 401 10.26 -1.94 -0.19
N THR A 402 10.78 -1.95 -1.41
CA THR A 402 12.00 -1.23 -1.79
C THR A 402 11.71 -0.32 -2.96
N HIS A 403 12.08 0.95 -2.85
CA HIS A 403 11.98 1.93 -3.92
C HIS A 403 13.35 2.56 -4.19
N LEU A 404 13.75 2.59 -5.45
CA LEU A 404 14.97 3.25 -5.93
C LEU A 404 14.62 4.26 -7.01
N LYS A 405 15.13 5.47 -6.88
CA LYS A 405 14.99 6.53 -7.88
C LYS A 405 16.35 7.12 -8.24
N LEU A 406 16.65 7.15 -9.52
CA LEU A 406 17.81 7.79 -10.10
C LEU A 406 17.38 9.02 -10.89
N THR A 407 18.03 10.15 -10.65
CA THR A 407 17.73 11.42 -11.34
C THR A 407 19.00 11.95 -11.98
N MET A 408 18.92 12.29 -13.26
CA MET A 408 20.00 12.88 -14.04
C MET A 408 19.55 14.19 -14.65
N GLN A 409 20.42 15.18 -14.67
CA GLN A 409 20.17 16.47 -15.31
C GLN A 409 21.37 16.85 -16.21
N PRO A 410 21.47 16.24 -17.41
CA PRO A 410 22.60 16.46 -18.31
C PRO A 410 22.75 17.91 -18.75
N THR A 411 21.63 18.63 -18.85
CA THR A 411 21.57 20.07 -19.15
C THR A 411 20.51 20.75 -18.32
N ASN A 412 20.51 22.10 -18.26
CA ASN A 412 19.46 22.85 -17.57
C ASN A 412 18.07 22.69 -18.19
N LYS A 413 17.97 22.09 -19.39
CA LYS A 413 16.72 21.88 -20.10
C LYS A 413 16.23 20.43 -20.09
N ILE A 414 17.09 19.47 -19.76
CA ILE A 414 16.78 18.05 -19.85
C ILE A 414 16.96 17.43 -18.46
N LYS A 415 15.91 16.74 -18.01
CA LYS A 415 15.92 15.92 -16.80
C LYS A 415 15.44 14.51 -17.14
N VAL A 416 16.13 13.51 -16.65
CA VAL A 416 15.79 12.09 -16.84
C VAL A 416 15.68 11.44 -15.47
N LYS A 417 14.62 10.65 -15.27
CA LYS A 417 14.40 9.87 -14.05
C LYS A 417 14.22 8.41 -14.43
N ILE A 418 14.80 7.54 -13.64
CA ILE A 418 14.57 6.09 -13.69
C ILE A 418 14.19 5.67 -12.28
N GLU A 419 13.12 4.95 -12.16
CA GLU A 419 12.66 4.48 -10.86
C GLU A 419 12.24 3.01 -10.89
N GLY A 420 12.44 2.33 -9.80
CA GLY A 420 12.05 0.95 -9.59
C GLY A 420 11.46 0.78 -8.21
N LEU A 421 10.31 0.11 -8.15
CA LEU A 421 9.66 -0.29 -6.93
C LEU A 421 9.46 -1.80 -6.98
N TYR A 422 9.82 -2.46 -5.90
CA TYR A 422 9.54 -3.87 -5.67
C TYR A 422 9.03 -4.06 -4.24
N GLY A 423 7.95 -4.81 -4.10
CA GLY A 423 7.43 -5.15 -2.81
C GLY A 423 6.71 -6.47 -2.80
N GLU A 424 6.64 -7.04 -1.60
CA GLU A 424 5.94 -8.27 -1.33
C GLU A 424 5.14 -8.17 -0.03
N ILE A 425 3.99 -8.83 -0.01
CA ILE A 425 3.17 -9.03 1.17
C ILE A 425 2.99 -10.54 1.35
N ASN A 426 3.36 -11.02 2.51
CA ASN A 426 3.17 -12.41 2.92
C ASN A 426 2.14 -12.44 4.05
N THR A 427 0.94 -12.90 3.76
CA THR A 427 -0.22 -12.86 4.66
C THR A 427 -1.09 -14.12 4.52
N LEU A 428 -2.34 -14.05 4.93
CA LEU A 428 -3.33 -15.09 4.81
C LEU A 428 -4.52 -14.62 3.98
N SER A 429 -5.28 -15.54 3.40
CA SER A 429 -6.57 -15.23 2.78
C SER A 429 -7.54 -14.68 3.84
N ALA A 430 -8.41 -13.76 3.44
CA ALA A 430 -9.38 -13.14 4.36
C ALA A 430 -10.55 -14.07 4.70
N SER A 431 -10.82 -15.06 3.88
CA SER A 431 -11.85 -16.07 4.15
C SER A 431 -11.41 -17.45 3.64
N PRO A 432 -11.95 -18.54 4.21
CA PRO A 432 -11.71 -19.88 3.71
C PRO A 432 -12.27 -20.10 2.31
N GLU A 433 -13.32 -19.39 1.94
CA GLU A 433 -14.09 -19.60 0.71
C GLU A 433 -13.70 -18.64 -0.42
N GLY A 434 -12.84 -17.65 -0.14
CA GLY A 434 -12.38 -16.67 -1.13
C GLY A 434 -13.47 -15.71 -1.62
N SER A 435 -14.51 -15.49 -0.82
CA SER A 435 -15.59 -14.55 -1.15
C SER A 435 -15.43 -13.22 -0.42
N GLY A 436 -15.65 -12.11 -1.13
CA GLY A 436 -15.62 -10.76 -0.58
C GLY A 436 -14.58 -9.84 -1.22
N ASN A 437 -14.69 -8.54 -0.94
CA ASN A 437 -13.81 -7.53 -1.53
C ASN A 437 -12.36 -7.57 -0.98
N ASN A 438 -12.14 -8.19 0.17
CA ASN A 438 -10.82 -8.36 0.76
C ASN A 438 -10.37 -9.81 0.63
N TRP A 439 -9.51 -10.09 -0.34
CA TRP A 439 -8.98 -11.41 -0.60
C TRP A 439 -7.94 -11.87 0.43
N TYR A 440 -7.33 -10.94 1.15
CA TYR A 440 -6.26 -11.19 2.10
C TYR A 440 -6.33 -10.26 3.31
N LEU A 441 -5.65 -10.67 4.41
CA LEU A 441 -5.54 -9.89 5.63
C LEU A 441 -4.51 -8.77 5.47
N ASN A 442 -4.85 -7.56 5.91
CA ASN A 442 -3.99 -6.38 5.85
C ASN A 442 -3.19 -6.13 7.12
N SER A 443 -3.57 -6.80 8.21
CA SER A 443 -2.91 -6.68 9.52
C SER A 443 -2.99 -7.96 10.32
N GLY A 444 -2.20 -8.05 11.38
CA GLY A 444 -2.24 -9.18 12.32
C GLY A 444 -3.55 -9.30 13.08
N SER A 445 -4.27 -8.20 13.31
CA SER A 445 -5.56 -8.19 14.01
C SER A 445 -6.73 -8.61 13.14
N ASP A 446 -6.63 -8.50 11.82
CA ASP A 446 -7.73 -8.82 10.90
C ASP A 446 -8.12 -10.30 10.95
N ILE A 447 -7.23 -11.17 11.37
CA ILE A 447 -7.49 -12.60 11.53
C ILE A 447 -8.67 -12.87 12.48
N PHE A 448 -8.85 -12.04 13.50
CA PHE A 448 -9.94 -12.16 14.45
C PHE A 448 -11.31 -12.06 13.77
N TRP A 449 -11.48 -11.08 12.89
CA TRP A 449 -12.72 -10.89 12.13
C TRP A 449 -12.97 -12.02 11.14
N SER A 450 -11.91 -12.54 10.51
CA SER A 450 -12.02 -13.66 9.59
C SER A 450 -12.49 -14.95 10.28
N TYR A 451 -12.02 -15.21 11.49
CA TYR A 451 -12.48 -16.35 12.28
C TYR A 451 -13.91 -16.15 12.82
N LEU A 452 -14.29 -14.94 13.23
CA LEU A 452 -15.65 -14.64 13.66
C LEU A 452 -16.65 -14.82 12.50
N ALA A 453 -16.34 -14.30 11.33
CA ALA A 453 -17.21 -14.47 10.15
C ALA A 453 -17.39 -15.94 9.76
N THR A 454 -16.37 -16.78 9.99
CA THR A 454 -16.43 -18.22 9.73
C THR A 454 -17.25 -18.96 10.78
N SER A 455 -17.28 -18.48 12.02
CA SER A 455 -18.02 -19.11 13.11
C SER A 455 -19.54 -18.96 12.99
N ASP A 456 -20.01 -17.85 12.41
CA ASP A 456 -21.46 -17.63 12.18
C ASP A 456 -22.05 -18.60 11.16
N SER A 457 -21.24 -19.18 10.28
CA SER A 457 -21.67 -20.18 9.29
C SER A 457 -21.79 -21.59 9.87
N TYR A 458 -21.24 -21.83 11.06
CA TYR A 458 -21.28 -23.12 11.76
C TYR A 458 -22.01 -22.95 13.10
N ALA A 459 -23.30 -22.67 13.02
CA ALA A 459 -24.16 -22.28 14.15
C ALA A 459 -24.21 -23.26 15.35
N ASP A 460 -23.63 -24.46 15.21
CA ASP A 460 -23.67 -25.49 16.24
C ASP A 460 -22.29 -25.80 16.89
N GLY A 461 -21.23 -25.04 16.60
CA GLY A 461 -19.91 -25.33 17.15
C GLY A 461 -18.83 -24.27 16.92
N GLY A 462 -19.17 -23.00 17.05
CA GLY A 462 -18.35 -21.84 16.67
C GLY A 462 -16.95 -21.72 17.28
N GLY A 463 -16.55 -22.57 18.22
CA GLY A 463 -15.18 -22.62 18.77
C GLY A 463 -14.17 -23.42 17.93
N SER A 464 -14.65 -24.28 17.02
CA SER A 464 -13.79 -25.23 16.29
C SER A 464 -12.85 -24.56 15.31
N ALA A 465 -13.24 -23.47 14.68
CA ALA A 465 -12.43 -22.74 13.72
C ALA A 465 -11.12 -22.18 14.33
N LEU A 466 -11.12 -21.86 15.62
CA LEU A 466 -9.93 -21.39 16.35
C LEU A 466 -8.79 -22.41 16.37
N TYR A 467 -9.12 -23.70 16.32
CA TYR A 467 -8.16 -24.79 16.34
C TYR A 467 -7.84 -25.32 14.93
N TRP A 468 -8.29 -24.60 13.92
CA TRP A 468 -8.17 -24.97 12.52
C TRP A 468 -7.25 -24.04 11.73
N PRO A 469 -5.93 -24.14 11.93
CA PRO A 469 -4.96 -23.19 11.34
C PRO A 469 -4.97 -23.14 9.81
N SER A 470 -5.49 -24.22 9.16
CA SER A 470 -5.61 -24.29 7.70
C SER A 470 -6.89 -23.69 7.14
N ALA A 471 -7.75 -23.11 7.97
CA ALA A 471 -8.94 -22.42 7.50
C ALA A 471 -8.59 -21.29 6.52
N LEU A 472 -7.48 -20.60 6.78
CA LEU A 472 -6.98 -19.51 5.95
C LEU A 472 -5.71 -19.94 5.22
N ASN A 473 -5.66 -19.73 3.91
CA ASN A 473 -4.52 -20.09 3.08
C ASN A 473 -3.42 -19.03 3.11
N PRO A 474 -2.14 -19.43 3.01
CA PRO A 474 -1.07 -18.50 2.75
C PRO A 474 -1.33 -17.69 1.48
N PHE A 475 -1.21 -16.37 1.58
CA PHE A 475 -1.40 -15.44 0.49
C PHE A 475 -0.13 -14.61 0.31
N ASN A 476 0.51 -14.74 -0.84
CA ASN A 476 1.69 -13.97 -1.20
C ASN A 476 1.33 -13.02 -2.34
N ILE A 477 1.71 -11.76 -2.21
CA ILE A 477 1.44 -10.72 -3.20
C ILE A 477 2.77 -10.10 -3.58
N TYR A 478 3.06 -10.10 -4.87
CA TYR A 478 4.26 -9.49 -5.43
C TYR A 478 3.87 -8.32 -6.30
N ARG A 479 4.54 -7.21 -6.13
CA ARG A 479 4.25 -5.96 -6.81
C ARG A 479 5.54 -5.33 -7.27
N SER A 480 5.61 -4.95 -8.54
CA SER A 480 6.77 -4.24 -9.06
C SER A 480 6.35 -3.15 -10.03
N MET A 481 7.13 -2.09 -10.07
CA MET A 481 7.02 -1.03 -11.05
C MET A 481 8.42 -0.64 -11.52
N VAL A 482 8.57 -0.45 -12.81
CA VAL A 482 9.73 0.20 -13.40
C VAL A 482 9.24 1.39 -14.20
N GLY A 483 9.76 2.57 -13.90
CA GLY A 483 9.38 3.83 -14.51
C GLY A 483 10.55 4.55 -15.17
N PHE A 484 10.28 5.21 -16.28
CA PHE A 484 11.18 6.12 -16.98
C PHE A 484 10.46 7.43 -17.24
N THR A 485 11.06 8.56 -16.85
CA THR A 485 10.54 9.90 -17.13
C THR A 485 11.60 10.72 -17.85
N PHE A 486 11.19 11.38 -18.91
CA PHE A 486 12.01 12.33 -19.67
C PHE A 486 11.32 13.69 -19.73
N ASP A 487 11.92 14.71 -19.11
CA ASP A 487 11.44 16.08 -19.08
C ASP A 487 12.35 16.95 -19.97
N HIS A 488 11.75 17.73 -20.88
CA HIS A 488 12.50 18.66 -21.75
C HIS A 488 11.85 20.03 -21.82
N ILE A 489 12.58 21.06 -21.43
CA ILE A 489 12.20 22.46 -21.49
C ILE A 489 12.60 23.01 -22.86
N LEU A 490 11.61 23.28 -23.71
CA LEU A 490 11.80 23.85 -25.05
C LEU A 490 12.10 25.35 -24.99
N SER A 491 11.34 26.06 -24.16
CA SER A 491 11.46 27.50 -23.93
C SER A 491 11.10 27.83 -22.48
N PRO A 492 11.33 29.05 -21.98
CA PRO A 492 10.90 29.45 -20.64
C PRO A 492 9.39 29.27 -20.40
N SER A 493 8.58 29.23 -21.46
CA SER A 493 7.12 29.09 -21.40
C SER A 493 6.59 27.75 -21.86
N THR A 494 7.44 26.82 -22.35
CA THR A 494 6.97 25.55 -22.96
C THR A 494 7.89 24.39 -22.59
N TYR A 495 7.31 23.30 -22.12
CA TYR A 495 8.01 22.03 -21.87
C TYR A 495 7.12 20.85 -22.19
N TYR A 496 7.74 19.69 -22.38
CA TYR A 496 7.04 18.42 -22.47
C TYR A 496 7.71 17.36 -21.61
N ASN A 497 6.92 16.36 -21.26
CA ASN A 497 7.42 15.16 -20.60
C ASN A 497 6.90 13.88 -21.27
N ILE A 498 7.71 12.84 -21.19
CA ILE A 498 7.36 11.49 -21.60
C ILE A 498 7.54 10.60 -20.38
N ARG A 499 6.51 9.81 -20.06
CA ARG A 499 6.57 8.80 -19.01
C ARG A 499 6.26 7.44 -19.59
N ILE A 500 7.07 6.47 -19.20
CA ILE A 500 6.86 5.07 -19.57
C ILE A 500 6.96 4.28 -18.28
N SER A 501 5.96 3.51 -17.92
CA SER A 501 6.02 2.63 -16.77
C SER A 501 5.48 1.25 -17.09
N ASN A 502 6.07 0.24 -16.46
CA ASN A 502 5.57 -1.12 -16.47
C ASN A 502 5.28 -1.51 -15.03
N VAL A 503 4.04 -1.92 -14.77
CA VAL A 503 3.55 -2.38 -13.48
C VAL A 503 3.23 -3.87 -13.60
N ASN A 504 3.80 -4.69 -12.73
CA ASN A 504 3.49 -6.11 -12.63
C ASN A 504 2.95 -6.41 -11.23
N LEU A 505 1.79 -7.04 -11.17
CA LEU A 505 1.10 -7.43 -9.96
C LEU A 505 0.79 -8.92 -10.05
N LYS A 506 1.28 -9.69 -9.07
CA LYS A 506 1.11 -11.13 -9.02
C LYS A 506 0.61 -11.56 -7.65
N ASN A 507 -0.46 -12.34 -7.65
CA ASN A 507 -0.97 -13.02 -6.47
C ASN A 507 -0.57 -14.49 -6.51
N ALA A 508 -0.33 -15.06 -5.32
CA ALA A 508 -0.08 -16.48 -5.15
C ALA A 508 -0.76 -16.94 -3.84
N CYS A 509 -1.99 -17.41 -3.98
CA CYS A 509 -2.75 -18.02 -2.90
C CYS A 509 -3.11 -19.45 -3.28
N TYR A 510 -2.53 -20.38 -2.58
CA TYR A 510 -2.83 -21.80 -2.73
C TYR A 510 -2.78 -22.44 -1.36
N GLY A 511 -3.46 -23.58 -1.24
CA GLY A 511 -3.33 -24.37 -0.04
C GLY A 511 -1.88 -24.59 0.27
N PRO A 512 -1.53 -24.67 1.54
CA PRO A 512 -0.15 -24.88 1.93
C PRO A 512 0.42 -26.04 1.10
N ASP A 513 1.65 -25.90 0.61
CA ASP A 513 2.44 -26.95 -0.06
C ASP A 513 2.75 -28.10 0.92
N PHE A 514 1.78 -28.41 1.75
CA PHE A 514 1.85 -29.55 2.63
C PHE A 514 1.63 -30.78 1.77
N ILE A 515 2.59 -31.04 0.98
CA ILE A 515 3.20 -32.28 1.00
C ILE A 515 2.14 -33.37 1.01
N ARG A 516 1.37 -33.43 -0.06
CA ARG A 516 0.52 -34.58 -0.34
C ARG A 516 1.31 -35.89 -0.34
N ASP A 517 2.63 -35.82 -0.48
CA ASP A 517 3.57 -36.94 -0.49
C ASP A 517 4.12 -37.31 0.89
N LYS A 518 3.78 -36.56 1.95
CA LYS A 518 4.17 -36.85 3.35
C LYS A 518 2.96 -36.98 4.27
N THR A 519 1.85 -37.53 3.77
CA THR A 519 0.69 -37.89 4.59
C THR A 519 1.08 -38.82 5.71
N VAL A 520 0.78 -38.44 6.94
CA VAL A 520 0.85 -39.30 8.10
C VAL A 520 -0.57 -39.69 8.45
N ILE A 521 -0.92 -40.93 8.17
CA ILE A 521 -2.21 -41.51 8.58
C ILE A 521 -2.08 -41.97 10.04
N ARG A 522 -2.98 -41.50 10.89
CA ARG A 522 -3.11 -41.93 12.28
C ARG A 522 -4.46 -42.57 12.52
N SER A 523 -4.50 -43.52 13.45
CA SER A 523 -5.73 -44.15 13.88
C SER A 523 -5.91 -44.02 15.38
N PHE A 524 -7.11 -43.63 15.78
CA PHE A 524 -7.56 -43.55 17.15
C PHE A 524 -8.77 -44.49 17.26
N GLY A 525 -8.57 -45.71 17.78
CA GLY A 525 -9.57 -46.75 17.66
C GLY A 525 -9.84 -47.10 16.18
N ASN A 526 -11.09 -47.08 15.79
CA ASN A 526 -11.50 -47.32 14.41
C ASN A 526 -11.53 -46.04 13.55
N VAL A 527 -11.35 -44.86 14.16
CA VAL A 527 -11.29 -43.58 13.44
C VAL A 527 -9.89 -43.39 12.86
N THR A 528 -9.81 -43.22 11.56
CA THR A 528 -8.57 -42.90 10.85
C THR A 528 -8.58 -41.45 10.39
N VAL A 529 -7.50 -40.74 10.70
CA VAL A 529 -7.29 -39.34 10.32
C VAL A 529 -6.02 -39.19 9.49
N ASP A 530 -6.06 -38.26 8.56
CA ASP A 530 -4.92 -37.91 7.72
C ASP A 530 -4.41 -36.53 8.15
N GLU A 531 -3.11 -36.40 8.40
CA GLU A 531 -2.49 -35.14 8.75
C GLU A 531 -2.30 -34.18 7.57
N VAL A 532 -2.73 -34.59 6.38
CA VAL A 532 -2.61 -33.77 5.17
C VAL A 532 -3.89 -32.97 4.90
N PRO A 533 -3.71 -31.73 4.58
CA PRO A 533 -2.57 -30.85 4.78
C PRO A 533 -2.45 -30.37 6.23
N LEU A 534 -3.44 -30.51 7.06
CA LEU A 534 -3.45 -30.01 8.43
C LEU A 534 -4.48 -30.71 9.32
N GLY A 535 -4.50 -31.99 9.29
CA GLY A 535 -5.43 -32.78 10.09
C GLY A 535 -6.77 -32.93 9.41
N PHE A 536 -6.88 -33.97 8.63
CA PHE A 536 -8.06 -34.31 7.86
C PHE A 536 -8.75 -35.55 8.45
N SER A 537 -10.03 -35.48 8.73
CA SER A 537 -10.83 -36.66 9.05
C SER A 537 -11.58 -37.12 7.82
N VAL A 538 -11.53 -38.42 7.56
CA VAL A 538 -12.24 -39.07 6.44
C VAL A 538 -13.76 -39.07 6.64
N ALA A 539 -14.23 -38.92 7.85
CA ALA A 539 -15.64 -39.00 8.18
C ALA A 539 -16.18 -37.66 8.65
N SER A 540 -16.96 -36.98 7.81
CA SER A 540 -17.53 -35.67 8.04
C SER A 540 -18.57 -35.60 9.19
N ASN A 541 -18.95 -36.72 9.79
CA ASN A 541 -20.06 -36.77 10.73
C ASN A 541 -19.65 -37.10 12.17
N TYR A 542 -18.34 -37.07 12.49
CA TYR A 542 -17.88 -37.45 13.81
C TYR A 542 -17.47 -36.26 14.63
N THR A 543 -18.17 -36.04 15.71
CA THR A 543 -17.74 -35.25 16.84
C THR A 543 -17.51 -36.17 18.04
N PRO A 544 -16.39 -36.89 18.12
CA PRO A 544 -16.11 -37.70 19.29
C PRO A 544 -15.86 -36.90 20.53
N SER A 545 -15.67 -35.59 20.40
CA SER A 545 -15.37 -34.67 21.50
C SER A 545 -16.60 -34.31 22.35
N GLY A 546 -17.82 -34.49 21.86
CA GLY A 546 -19.01 -34.10 22.60
C GLY A 546 -19.19 -32.58 22.80
N ASP A 547 -18.32 -31.76 22.19
CA ASP A 547 -18.32 -30.30 22.29
C ASP A 547 -18.96 -29.62 21.06
N GLY A 548 -19.59 -30.41 20.17
CA GLY A 548 -20.15 -29.89 18.91
C GLY A 548 -19.12 -29.65 17.82
N MET A 549 -17.84 -29.92 18.05
CA MET A 549 -16.80 -29.73 17.03
C MET A 549 -16.93 -30.72 15.89
N VAL A 550 -17.09 -30.21 14.70
CA VAL A 550 -17.06 -30.99 13.47
C VAL A 550 -15.63 -31.04 12.97
N PHE A 551 -15.13 -32.23 12.63
CA PHE A 551 -13.86 -32.35 11.90
C PHE A 551 -14.00 -31.71 10.53
N ALA A 552 -13.45 -30.56 10.39
CA ALA A 552 -13.41 -29.92 9.11
C ALA A 552 -12.32 -30.56 8.25
N SER A 553 -12.76 -31.20 7.21
CA SER A 553 -11.92 -31.97 6.31
C SER A 553 -11.17 -31.14 5.27
N LEU A 554 -11.41 -29.84 5.20
CA LEU A 554 -10.87 -29.00 4.13
C LEU A 554 -10.13 -27.81 4.73
N GLY A 555 -8.86 -27.67 4.39
CA GLY A 555 -8.18 -26.40 4.47
C GLY A 555 -8.91 -25.35 3.64
N GLY A 556 -8.57 -24.10 3.79
CA GLY A 556 -9.12 -23.00 2.99
C GLY A 556 -9.08 -23.36 1.49
N VAL A 557 -10.16 -23.10 0.80
CA VAL A 557 -10.29 -23.39 -0.64
C VAL A 557 -9.92 -22.21 -1.53
N THR A 558 -9.61 -21.07 -0.92
CA THR A 558 -9.16 -19.87 -1.65
C THR A 558 -7.95 -20.18 -2.52
N ARG A 559 -8.04 -19.83 -3.79
CA ARG A 559 -6.97 -19.97 -4.78
C ARG A 559 -6.90 -18.73 -5.63
N ASP A 560 -5.71 -18.20 -5.80
CA ASP A 560 -5.46 -17.08 -6.71
C ASP A 560 -4.00 -17.17 -7.21
N GLU A 561 -3.83 -17.34 -8.51
CA GLU A 561 -2.53 -17.31 -9.20
C GLU A 561 -2.55 -16.26 -10.30
N SER A 562 -3.35 -15.21 -10.11
CA SER A 562 -3.49 -14.15 -11.10
C SER A 562 -2.24 -13.29 -11.22
N GLU A 563 -1.91 -12.92 -12.44
CA GLU A 563 -0.83 -11.99 -12.76
C GLU A 563 -1.33 -10.97 -13.79
N VAL A 564 -1.05 -9.70 -13.54
CA VAL A 564 -1.35 -8.58 -14.43
C VAL A 564 -0.08 -7.80 -14.70
N ASN A 565 0.16 -7.51 -15.98
CA ASN A 565 1.30 -6.71 -16.42
C ASN A 565 0.78 -5.57 -17.27
N THR A 566 0.92 -4.33 -16.79
CA THR A 566 0.42 -3.13 -17.46
C THR A 566 1.58 -2.25 -17.91
N LEU A 567 1.68 -2.02 -19.21
CA LEU A 567 2.55 -1.01 -19.80
C LEU A 567 1.77 0.29 -19.98
N ASN A 568 2.23 1.37 -19.33
CA ASN A 568 1.69 2.71 -19.51
C ASN A 568 2.69 3.59 -20.26
N VAL A 569 2.22 4.32 -21.25
CA VAL A 569 2.99 5.33 -22.00
C VAL A 569 2.22 6.63 -22.01
N LYS A 570 2.82 7.70 -21.47
CA LYS A 570 2.21 9.01 -21.34
C LYS A 570 3.10 10.09 -21.93
N PHE A 571 2.49 11.01 -22.65
CA PHE A 571 3.12 12.22 -23.18
C PHE A 571 2.30 13.44 -22.81
N ASP A 572 2.94 14.47 -22.25
CA ASP A 572 2.31 15.75 -21.90
C ASP A 572 3.15 16.91 -22.47
N LEU A 573 2.49 17.86 -23.12
CA LEU A 573 3.06 19.13 -23.58
C LEU A 573 2.33 20.29 -22.88
N ILE A 574 3.06 21.13 -22.20
CA ILE A 574 2.55 22.28 -21.45
C ILE A 574 3.16 23.55 -22.03
N SER A 575 2.30 24.52 -22.37
CA SER A 575 2.73 25.82 -22.89
C SER A 575 1.93 26.96 -22.27
N GLN A 576 2.63 27.89 -21.66
CA GLN A 576 2.09 29.18 -21.20
C GLN A 576 2.08 30.12 -22.39
N ILE A 577 0.93 30.31 -23.04
CA ILE A 577 0.79 31.15 -24.23
C ILE A 577 0.92 32.63 -23.88
N ASN A 578 0.30 33.04 -22.77
CA ASN A 578 0.36 34.39 -22.23
C ASN A 578 -0.04 34.36 -20.74
N LYS A 579 -0.10 35.52 -20.07
CA LYS A 579 -0.44 35.66 -18.65
C LYS A 579 -1.70 34.94 -18.20
N LYS A 580 -2.69 34.82 -19.09
CA LYS A 580 -4.04 34.32 -18.76
C LYS A 580 -4.29 32.91 -19.33
N HIS A 581 -3.52 32.47 -20.32
CA HIS A 581 -3.79 31.24 -21.05
C HIS A 581 -2.61 30.29 -20.98
N GLN A 582 -2.83 29.15 -20.34
CA GLN A 582 -1.98 27.98 -20.39
C GLN A 582 -2.70 26.90 -21.17
N VAL A 583 -1.98 26.25 -22.07
CA VAL A 583 -2.46 25.08 -22.80
C VAL A 583 -1.66 23.88 -22.35
N LYS A 584 -2.37 22.83 -21.96
CA LYS A 584 -1.81 21.51 -21.70
C LYS A 584 -2.37 20.56 -22.75
N THR A 585 -1.56 19.70 -23.38
CA THR A 585 -1.98 18.67 -24.36
C THR A 585 -1.13 17.41 -24.24
N GLY A 586 -1.74 16.23 -24.45
CA GLY A 586 -1.05 14.97 -24.34
C GLY A 586 -1.87 13.74 -24.70
N PHE A 587 -1.35 12.57 -24.40
CA PHE A 587 -2.03 11.29 -24.53
C PHE A 587 -1.50 10.28 -23.52
N GLU A 588 -2.31 9.32 -23.20
CA GLU A 588 -1.96 8.16 -22.36
C GLU A 588 -2.45 6.88 -23.02
N LEU A 589 -1.57 5.88 -23.06
CA LEU A 589 -1.84 4.55 -23.60
C LEU A 589 -1.56 3.52 -22.50
N ASN A 590 -2.55 2.69 -22.22
CA ASN A 590 -2.44 1.54 -21.32
C ASN A 590 -2.55 0.26 -22.15
N TYR A 591 -1.64 -0.67 -21.90
CA TYR A 591 -1.63 -1.98 -22.52
C TYR A 591 -1.43 -3.04 -21.43
N ASP A 592 -2.42 -3.92 -21.26
CA ASP A 592 -2.45 -5.01 -20.29
C ASP A 592 -2.13 -6.34 -20.96
#